data_1e2e97c6c35b361568eaee0f7736b01a
#
_entry.id   1e2e97c6c35b361568eaee0f7736b01a
#
_cell.length_a   1.000
_cell.length_b   1.000
_cell.length_c   1.000
_cell.angle_alpha   90.00
_cell.angle_beta   90.00
_cell.angle_gamma   90.00
#
_symmetry.space_group_name_H-M   'P 1'
#
loop_
_entity.id
_entity.type
_entity.pdbx_description
1 polymer ?
#
loop_
_entity_poly.entity_id
_entity_poly.type
_entity_poly.pdbx_seq_one_letter_code
_entity_poly.pdbx_strand_id
1 'polypeptide(L)'
;MGLTQLPEMLLAAANGRGVASVAVIERAGAEPHVYWVPASDSEPAFLAYSITKTFTAALILKLCEEGQLSLDYRLARWFPHITHADRISLRQLLNHTGGIPDYGGIRAYHEDLKSSPSIPWSFERFAAETFDKGLWFEPGQGWAYSNPGYMLLKRVAEEVTGVSYRALISERIARPLGLRRTFVAESIKDLAELAPGTSSALSPDGAPRDVRAHYHPGWVSHGVVASTASELVRLLDSLFGGELLSPHSLAQMTELVVLPTDPSEASLEQDASSRRGKPSYGLGLMGDPVSPWGLAVGHNGGGPCYSASAFHAFDLGSASVCAMGAIEEGFSAEDVVFDVLDHLAASGNSRAAQQGIATDGASPRS
;
A
#
# COMPACT_ATOMS: atom_id res chain seq x y z
N MET A 1 -18.75 -8.81 21.19
CA MET A 1 -18.95 -9.46 19.88
C MET A 1 -17.71 -9.15 19.08
N GLY A 2 -16.80 -10.08 19.00
CA GLY A 2 -15.50 -9.86 18.38
C GLY A 2 -15.54 -10.22 16.89
N LEU A 3 -14.36 -10.31 16.27
CA LEU A 3 -14.12 -10.61 14.84
C LEU A 3 -14.69 -11.96 14.35
N THR A 4 -15.72 -12.51 15.00
CA THR A 4 -16.41 -13.74 14.60
C THR A 4 -17.07 -13.66 13.22
N GLN A 5 -17.32 -12.43 12.73
CA GLN A 5 -17.90 -12.19 11.39
C GLN A 5 -16.85 -12.04 10.30
N LEU A 6 -15.55 -11.97 10.63
CA LEU A 6 -14.47 -11.84 9.65
C LEU A 6 -14.52 -12.92 8.55
N PRO A 7 -14.76 -14.21 8.88
CA PRO A 7 -14.93 -15.25 7.87
C PRO A 7 -16.09 -14.99 6.90
N GLU A 8 -17.24 -14.57 7.42
CA GLU A 8 -18.44 -14.31 6.62
C GLU A 8 -18.22 -13.13 5.65
N MET A 9 -17.58 -12.06 6.13
CA MET A 9 -17.26 -10.89 5.31
C MET A 9 -16.34 -11.27 4.15
N LEU A 10 -15.26 -12.02 4.41
CA LEU A 10 -14.34 -12.46 3.35
C LEU A 10 -15.01 -13.43 2.39
N LEU A 11 -15.80 -14.40 2.88
CA LEU A 11 -16.54 -15.35 2.03
C LEU A 11 -17.53 -14.62 1.09
N ALA A 12 -18.23 -13.62 1.61
CA ALA A 12 -19.14 -12.80 0.81
C ALA A 12 -18.38 -12.02 -0.27
N ALA A 13 -17.26 -11.37 0.08
CA ALA A 13 -16.44 -10.62 -0.86
C ALA A 13 -15.80 -11.51 -1.93
N ALA A 14 -15.25 -12.66 -1.55
CA ALA A 14 -14.64 -13.61 -2.48
C ALA A 14 -15.69 -14.30 -3.39
N ASN A 15 -16.92 -14.46 -2.90
CA ASN A 15 -18.05 -15.02 -3.62
C ASN A 15 -17.73 -16.37 -4.33
N GLY A 16 -17.02 -17.24 -3.62
CA GLY A 16 -16.59 -18.56 -4.12
C GLY A 16 -15.54 -18.53 -5.24
N ARG A 17 -14.88 -17.38 -5.47
CA ARG A 17 -13.88 -17.19 -6.53
C ARG A 17 -12.49 -17.04 -5.94
N GLY A 18 -11.48 -17.57 -6.64
CA GLY A 18 -10.06 -17.38 -6.40
C GLY A 18 -9.59 -17.63 -4.97
N VAL A 19 -8.57 -16.91 -4.58
CA VAL A 19 -7.95 -16.98 -3.24
C VAL A 19 -7.98 -15.60 -2.61
N ALA A 20 -8.41 -15.51 -1.36
CA ALA A 20 -8.41 -14.24 -0.62
C ALA A 20 -8.01 -14.45 0.84
N SER A 21 -7.47 -13.41 1.47
CA SER A 21 -7.09 -13.38 2.88
C SER A 21 -7.45 -12.03 3.49
N VAL A 22 -7.81 -12.05 4.78
CA VAL A 22 -8.01 -10.86 5.60
C VAL A 22 -7.31 -11.06 6.94
N ALA A 23 -6.67 -10.00 7.43
CA ALA A 23 -6.02 -9.99 8.74
C ALA A 23 -6.36 -8.69 9.49
N VAL A 24 -6.48 -8.80 10.81
CA VAL A 24 -6.83 -7.67 11.69
C VAL A 24 -6.02 -7.73 12.97
N ILE A 25 -5.40 -6.62 13.34
CA ILE A 25 -4.95 -6.31 14.70
C ILE A 25 -5.91 -5.28 15.26
N GLU A 26 -6.73 -5.63 16.26
CA GLU A 26 -7.79 -4.75 16.82
C GLU A 26 -7.23 -3.60 17.67
N ARG A 27 -6.02 -3.75 18.18
CA ARG A 27 -5.35 -2.77 19.05
C ARG A 27 -3.85 -2.97 19.00
N ALA A 28 -3.10 -1.92 19.21
CA ALA A 28 -1.64 -1.94 19.17
C ALA A 28 -1.03 -3.12 19.94
N GLY A 29 -0.12 -3.83 19.32
CA GLY A 29 0.63 -4.94 19.90
C GLY A 29 -0.16 -6.25 20.12
N ALA A 30 -1.40 -6.35 19.65
CA ALA A 30 -2.17 -7.58 19.73
C ALA A 30 -1.76 -8.58 18.63
N GLU A 31 -2.00 -9.86 18.87
CA GLU A 31 -1.83 -10.86 17.81
C GLU A 31 -2.89 -10.68 16.70
N PRO A 32 -2.53 -10.86 15.43
CA PRO A 32 -3.46 -10.72 14.34
C PRO A 32 -4.47 -11.86 14.31
N HIS A 33 -5.74 -11.51 14.11
CA HIS A 33 -6.77 -12.43 13.68
C HIS A 33 -6.70 -12.57 12.16
N VAL A 34 -6.55 -13.78 11.65
CA VAL A 34 -6.33 -14.04 10.22
C VAL A 34 -7.33 -15.06 9.72
N TYR A 35 -7.90 -14.79 8.54
CA TYR A 35 -8.76 -15.74 7.85
C TYR A 35 -8.49 -15.70 6.32
N TRP A 36 -8.58 -16.86 5.67
CA TRP A 36 -8.39 -16.97 4.21
C TRP A 36 -9.27 -18.03 3.57
N VAL A 37 -9.53 -17.87 2.29
CA VAL A 37 -10.33 -18.80 1.48
C VAL A 37 -9.61 -19.05 0.14
N PRO A 38 -9.71 -20.30 -0.38
CA PRO A 38 -10.19 -21.51 0.28
C PRO A 38 -9.27 -21.91 1.44
N ALA A 39 -9.76 -22.74 2.34
CA ALA A 39 -8.96 -23.27 3.44
C ALA A 39 -7.75 -24.05 2.91
N SER A 40 -6.58 -23.78 3.49
CA SER A 40 -5.29 -24.41 3.18
C SER A 40 -4.40 -24.45 4.41
N ASP A 41 -3.32 -25.26 4.37
CA ASP A 41 -2.41 -25.48 5.51
C ASP A 41 -1.63 -24.21 5.92
N SER A 42 -1.52 -23.24 5.03
CA SER A 42 -0.81 -21.99 5.29
C SER A 42 -1.53 -20.82 4.67
N GLU A 43 -1.42 -19.64 5.32
CA GLU A 43 -1.94 -18.40 4.79
C GLU A 43 -1.35 -18.12 3.39
N PRO A 44 -2.14 -17.74 2.38
CA PRO A 44 -1.63 -17.42 1.06
C PRO A 44 -0.84 -16.10 1.06
N ALA A 45 0.19 -16.03 0.20
CA ALA A 45 0.93 -14.80 -0.08
C ALA A 45 0.53 -14.23 -1.44
N PHE A 46 0.61 -12.92 -1.58
CA PHE A 46 0.20 -12.17 -2.78
C PHE A 46 1.20 -11.07 -3.12
N LEU A 47 1.18 -10.55 -4.35
CA LEU A 47 1.85 -9.30 -4.65
C LEU A 47 1.08 -8.14 -4.00
N ALA A 48 1.78 -7.35 -3.19
CA ALA A 48 1.21 -6.20 -2.49
C ALA A 48 1.15 -4.94 -3.36
N TYR A 49 1.71 -4.98 -4.56
CA TYR A 49 1.78 -3.88 -5.53
C TYR A 49 2.14 -2.55 -4.87
N SER A 50 1.26 -1.56 -4.92
CA SER A 50 1.58 -0.21 -4.45
C SER A 50 1.71 -0.07 -2.93
N ILE A 51 1.28 -1.05 -2.12
CA ILE A 51 1.64 -1.09 -0.70
C ILE A 51 3.18 -1.12 -0.53
N THR A 52 3.92 -1.59 -1.53
CA THR A 52 5.39 -1.51 -1.58
C THR A 52 5.92 -0.09 -1.36
N LYS A 53 5.13 0.95 -1.71
CA LYS A 53 5.52 2.34 -1.49
C LYS A 53 5.66 2.69 0.00
N THR A 54 4.85 2.08 0.86
CA THR A 54 4.98 2.21 2.32
C THR A 54 6.32 1.64 2.79
N PHE A 55 6.74 0.48 2.26
CA PHE A 55 8.07 -0.08 2.54
C PHE A 55 9.19 0.82 2.04
N THR A 56 9.08 1.36 0.82
CA THR A 56 10.06 2.29 0.27
C THR A 56 10.19 3.55 1.13
N ALA A 57 9.07 4.13 1.55
CA ALA A 57 9.06 5.32 2.38
C ALA A 57 9.68 5.06 3.76
N ALA A 58 9.33 3.95 4.40
CA ALA A 58 9.94 3.53 5.66
C ALA A 58 11.46 3.32 5.51
N LEU A 59 11.92 2.68 4.41
CA LEU A 59 13.35 2.52 4.12
C LEU A 59 14.06 3.87 3.95
N ILE A 60 13.51 4.79 3.16
CA ILE A 60 14.09 6.13 2.95
C ILE A 60 14.19 6.90 4.27
N LEU A 61 13.13 6.87 5.09
CA LEU A 61 13.12 7.52 6.41
C LEU A 61 14.17 6.89 7.34
N LYS A 62 14.32 5.57 7.32
CA LYS A 62 15.36 4.87 8.08
C LYS A 62 16.77 5.27 7.65
N LEU A 63 17.00 5.42 6.35
CA LEU A 63 18.28 5.93 5.82
C LEU A 63 18.50 7.42 6.21
N CYS A 64 17.44 8.20 6.37
CA CYS A 64 17.53 9.55 6.92
C CYS A 64 17.92 9.55 8.41
N GLU A 65 17.32 8.67 9.21
CA GLU A 65 17.69 8.51 10.63
C GLU A 65 19.15 8.06 10.83
N GLU A 66 19.65 7.25 9.89
CA GLU A 66 21.05 6.80 9.86
C GLU A 66 22.02 7.89 9.31
N GLY A 67 21.51 9.07 8.93
CA GLY A 67 22.31 10.18 8.39
C GLY A 67 22.84 9.95 6.97
N GLN A 68 22.36 8.91 6.27
CA GLN A 68 22.77 8.60 4.90
C GLN A 68 22.01 9.42 3.87
N LEU A 69 20.76 9.80 4.17
CA LEU A 69 19.89 10.62 3.33
C LEU A 69 19.32 11.81 4.09
N SER A 70 18.72 12.73 3.37
CA SER A 70 17.81 13.75 3.88
C SER A 70 16.64 13.87 2.92
N LEU A 71 15.43 14.06 3.45
CA LEU A 71 14.23 14.27 2.64
C LEU A 71 14.34 15.53 1.75
N ASP A 72 15.20 16.48 2.12
CA ASP A 72 15.42 17.73 1.39
C ASP A 72 16.51 17.63 0.31
N TYR A 73 17.22 16.49 0.23
CA TYR A 73 18.18 16.29 -0.85
C TYR A 73 17.48 16.31 -2.20
N ARG A 74 18.15 16.99 -3.15
CA ARG A 74 17.63 17.15 -4.51
C ARG A 74 17.98 15.96 -5.37
N LEU A 75 17.03 15.57 -6.23
CA LEU A 75 17.16 14.45 -7.15
C LEU A 75 18.41 14.58 -8.05
N ALA A 76 18.80 15.80 -8.41
CA ALA A 76 20.00 16.10 -9.20
C ALA A 76 21.31 15.52 -8.62
N ARG A 77 21.34 15.17 -7.33
CA ARG A 77 22.49 14.53 -6.69
C ARG A 77 22.81 13.17 -7.33
N TRP A 78 21.79 12.47 -7.83
CA TRP A 78 21.91 11.13 -8.43
C TRP A 78 21.54 11.13 -9.91
N PHE A 79 20.60 11.96 -10.31
CA PHE A 79 20.04 12.03 -11.65
C PHE A 79 20.10 13.46 -12.22
N PRO A 80 21.31 14.04 -12.41
CA PRO A 80 21.44 15.44 -12.85
C PRO A 80 20.90 15.70 -14.27
N HIS A 81 20.72 14.64 -15.07
CA HIS A 81 20.20 14.71 -16.43
C HIS A 81 18.66 14.83 -16.51
N ILE A 82 17.95 14.52 -15.41
CA ILE A 82 16.49 14.67 -15.37
C ILE A 82 16.15 16.16 -15.29
N THR A 83 15.24 16.58 -16.15
CA THR A 83 14.77 17.98 -16.21
C THR A 83 14.23 18.40 -14.83
N HIS A 84 14.71 19.55 -14.33
CA HIS A 84 14.34 20.09 -13.02
C HIS A 84 14.70 19.22 -11.81
N ALA A 85 15.60 18.26 -11.94
CA ALA A 85 16.06 17.41 -10.83
C ALA A 85 16.65 18.21 -9.65
N ASP A 86 17.21 19.40 -9.93
CA ASP A 86 17.71 20.34 -8.93
C ASP A 86 16.63 20.99 -8.06
N ARG A 87 15.35 20.86 -8.46
CA ARG A 87 14.19 21.41 -7.74
C ARG A 87 13.32 20.32 -7.09
N ILE A 88 13.50 19.06 -7.47
CA ILE A 88 12.75 17.91 -6.95
C ILE A 88 13.49 17.36 -5.71
N SER A 89 12.83 17.35 -4.56
CA SER A 89 13.35 16.71 -3.33
C SER A 89 12.88 15.26 -3.20
N LEU A 90 13.57 14.46 -2.36
CA LEU A 90 13.13 13.10 -2.03
C LEU A 90 11.74 13.10 -1.37
N ARG A 91 11.43 14.11 -0.53
CA ARG A 91 10.11 14.32 0.04
C ARG A 91 9.04 14.44 -1.04
N GLN A 92 9.30 15.22 -2.09
CA GLN A 92 8.35 15.43 -3.17
C GLN A 92 8.15 14.18 -4.06
N LEU A 93 9.14 13.30 -4.14
CA LEU A 93 8.95 11.98 -4.76
C LEU A 93 8.08 11.08 -3.88
N LEU A 94 8.31 11.07 -2.55
CA LEU A 94 7.57 10.24 -1.61
C LEU A 94 6.08 10.60 -1.50
N ASN A 95 5.73 11.89 -1.59
CA ASN A 95 4.35 12.37 -1.47
C ASN A 95 3.70 12.76 -2.81
N HIS A 96 4.35 12.42 -3.94
CA HIS A 96 3.83 12.65 -5.28
C HIS A 96 3.64 14.13 -5.69
N THR A 97 4.37 15.06 -5.06
CA THR A 97 4.34 16.48 -5.42
C THR A 97 5.54 16.90 -6.29
N GLY A 98 6.32 15.95 -6.80
CA GLY A 98 7.50 16.22 -7.61
C GLY A 98 7.22 16.49 -9.10
N GLY A 99 6.00 16.28 -9.57
CA GLY A 99 5.62 16.48 -10.97
C GLY A 99 6.07 15.37 -11.94
N ILE A 100 6.69 14.30 -11.45
CA ILE A 100 7.15 13.15 -12.26
C ILE A 100 5.93 12.44 -12.88
N PRO A 101 5.85 12.31 -14.23
CA PRO A 101 4.74 11.62 -14.90
C PRO A 101 4.64 10.15 -14.55
N ASP A 102 3.42 9.60 -14.59
CA ASP A 102 3.17 8.18 -14.41
C ASP A 102 3.02 7.44 -15.76
N TYR A 103 3.27 6.13 -15.74
CA TYR A 103 3.10 5.28 -16.92
C TYR A 103 1.76 4.52 -16.94
N GLY A 104 1.02 4.52 -15.84
CA GLY A 104 -0.24 3.77 -15.75
C GLY A 104 -1.29 4.14 -16.78
N GLY A 105 -1.28 5.39 -17.27
CA GLY A 105 -2.14 5.85 -18.35
C GLY A 105 -1.54 5.68 -19.78
N ILE A 106 -0.31 5.13 -19.92
CA ILE A 106 0.36 5.03 -21.22
C ILE A 106 -0.12 3.78 -21.96
N ARG A 107 -0.74 3.98 -23.12
CA ARG A 107 -1.25 2.88 -23.96
C ARG A 107 -0.16 1.86 -24.31
N ALA A 108 1.05 2.30 -24.69
CA ALA A 108 2.16 1.42 -25.03
C ALA A 108 2.56 0.50 -23.86
N TYR A 109 2.47 0.97 -22.61
CA TYR A 109 2.72 0.13 -21.43
C TYR A 109 1.77 -1.06 -21.37
N HIS A 110 0.47 -0.83 -21.58
CA HIS A 110 -0.54 -1.89 -21.54
C HIS A 110 -0.44 -2.84 -22.74
N GLU A 111 -0.12 -2.32 -23.93
CA GLU A 111 0.08 -3.13 -25.13
C GLU A 111 1.32 -4.04 -25.01
N ASP A 112 2.43 -3.50 -24.51
CA ASP A 112 3.67 -4.25 -24.30
C ASP A 112 3.53 -5.27 -23.17
N LEU A 113 2.84 -4.92 -22.06
CA LEU A 113 2.52 -5.88 -21.01
C LEU A 113 1.70 -7.07 -21.54
N LYS A 114 0.69 -6.82 -22.36
CA LYS A 114 -0.14 -7.88 -22.96
C LYS A 114 0.63 -8.77 -23.92
N SER A 115 1.48 -8.17 -24.75
CA SER A 115 2.21 -8.89 -25.78
C SER A 115 3.43 -9.65 -25.23
N SER A 116 4.05 -9.15 -24.16
CA SER A 116 5.29 -9.69 -23.60
C SER A 116 5.32 -9.62 -22.07
N PRO A 117 4.36 -10.26 -21.36
CA PRO A 117 4.22 -10.11 -19.91
C PRO A 117 5.44 -10.60 -19.11
N SER A 118 6.26 -11.47 -19.71
CA SER A 118 7.52 -11.98 -19.11
C SER A 118 8.73 -11.09 -19.32
N ILE A 119 8.64 -10.02 -20.15
CA ILE A 119 9.75 -9.14 -20.51
C ILE A 119 9.36 -7.69 -20.16
N PRO A 120 9.66 -7.22 -18.94
CA PRO A 120 9.28 -5.87 -18.52
C PRO A 120 10.10 -4.80 -19.23
N TRP A 121 9.60 -3.58 -19.22
CA TRP A 121 10.38 -2.42 -19.62
C TRP A 121 11.64 -2.27 -18.76
N SER A 122 12.74 -1.85 -19.40
CA SER A 122 13.95 -1.45 -18.67
C SER A 122 13.76 -0.10 -17.98
N PHE A 123 14.69 0.26 -17.09
CA PHE A 123 14.70 1.59 -16.47
C PHE A 123 14.70 2.71 -17.54
N GLU A 124 15.53 2.57 -18.57
CA GLU A 124 15.66 3.54 -19.66
C GLU A 124 14.34 3.67 -20.46
N ARG A 125 13.60 2.54 -20.64
CA ARG A 125 12.30 2.58 -21.32
C ARG A 125 11.26 3.30 -20.46
N PHE A 126 11.20 3.02 -19.15
CA PHE A 126 10.33 3.75 -18.23
C PHE A 126 10.68 5.25 -18.23
N ALA A 127 11.97 5.61 -18.17
CA ALA A 127 12.44 6.99 -18.22
C ALA A 127 12.00 7.70 -19.49
N ALA A 128 12.28 7.10 -20.66
CA ALA A 128 11.94 7.66 -21.97
C ALA A 128 10.44 7.87 -22.17
N GLU A 129 9.61 7.04 -21.56
CA GLU A 129 8.14 7.16 -21.66
C GLU A 129 7.54 8.13 -20.63
N THR A 130 8.29 8.50 -19.59
CA THR A 130 7.80 9.34 -18.50
C THR A 130 8.62 10.62 -18.34
N PHE A 131 9.56 10.67 -17.41
CA PHE A 131 10.23 11.91 -16.98
C PHE A 131 11.22 12.49 -17.99
N ASP A 132 11.69 11.73 -18.98
CA ASP A 132 12.47 12.28 -20.09
C ASP A 132 11.62 13.16 -21.02
N LYS A 133 10.29 13.02 -20.97
CA LYS A 133 9.33 13.88 -21.68
C LYS A 133 9.02 15.18 -20.93
N GLY A 134 9.55 15.37 -19.73
CA GLY A 134 9.32 16.52 -18.86
C GLY A 134 8.42 16.21 -17.67
N LEU A 135 8.07 17.25 -16.93
CA LEU A 135 7.20 17.15 -15.75
C LEU A 135 5.77 17.53 -16.10
N TRP A 136 4.80 16.98 -15.36
CA TRP A 136 3.39 17.38 -15.49
C TRP A 136 3.11 18.76 -14.88
N PHE A 137 3.88 19.15 -13.84
CA PHE A 137 3.80 20.43 -13.16
C PHE A 137 5.11 20.75 -12.45
N GLU A 138 5.30 22.00 -12.07
CA GLU A 138 6.47 22.45 -11.31
C GLU A 138 6.51 21.78 -9.92
N PRO A 139 7.67 21.29 -9.45
CA PRO A 139 7.79 20.63 -8.17
C PRO A 139 7.18 21.43 -7.03
N GLY A 140 6.27 20.81 -6.28
CA GLY A 140 5.53 21.42 -5.19
C GLY A 140 4.29 22.23 -5.58
N GLN A 141 3.95 22.34 -6.87
CA GLN A 141 2.81 23.14 -7.35
C GLN A 141 1.58 22.29 -7.70
N GLY A 142 1.65 20.98 -7.47
CA GLY A 142 0.56 20.05 -7.75
C GLY A 142 0.78 18.72 -7.09
N TRP A 143 -0.17 17.84 -7.32
CA TRP A 143 -0.11 16.44 -6.90
C TRP A 143 -0.52 15.54 -8.06
N ALA A 144 0.30 14.51 -8.32
CA ALA A 144 -0.05 13.44 -9.25
C ALA A 144 0.72 12.16 -8.87
N TYR A 145 -0.02 11.08 -8.73
CA TYR A 145 0.55 9.77 -8.43
C TYR A 145 1.60 9.36 -9.45
N SER A 146 2.75 8.87 -8.99
CA SER A 146 3.88 8.53 -9.86
C SER A 146 4.61 7.28 -9.40
N ASN A 147 4.48 6.20 -10.14
CA ASN A 147 5.30 5.00 -9.99
C ASN A 147 6.78 5.26 -10.34
N PRO A 148 7.11 6.03 -11.42
CA PRO A 148 8.49 6.40 -11.72
C PRO A 148 9.18 7.21 -10.61
N GLY A 149 8.45 8.05 -9.88
CA GLY A 149 9.00 8.72 -8.70
C GLY A 149 9.55 7.73 -7.66
N TYR A 150 8.84 6.65 -7.42
CA TYR A 150 9.27 5.57 -6.52
C TYR A 150 10.34 4.66 -7.14
N MET A 151 10.38 4.50 -8.45
CA MET A 151 11.49 3.87 -9.15
C MET A 151 12.81 4.64 -8.92
N LEU A 152 12.75 5.97 -8.95
CA LEU A 152 13.91 6.83 -8.63
C LEU A 152 14.32 6.70 -7.16
N LEU A 153 13.37 6.69 -6.20
CA LEU A 153 13.67 6.47 -4.77
C LEU A 153 14.34 5.13 -4.51
N LYS A 154 13.86 4.04 -5.15
CA LYS A 154 14.51 2.74 -5.12
C LYS A 154 15.97 2.83 -5.56
N ARG A 155 16.26 3.48 -6.71
CA ARG A 155 17.61 3.65 -7.22
C ARG A 155 18.48 4.50 -6.29
N VAL A 156 17.93 5.56 -5.70
CA VAL A 156 18.64 6.37 -4.69
C VAL A 156 19.07 5.52 -3.51
N ALA A 157 18.17 4.68 -2.98
CA ALA A 157 18.49 3.81 -1.86
C ALA A 157 19.60 2.80 -2.21
N GLU A 158 19.53 2.19 -3.40
CA GLU A 158 20.55 1.25 -3.90
C GLU A 158 21.92 1.94 -4.08
N GLU A 159 21.95 3.14 -4.63
CA GLU A 159 23.20 3.87 -4.90
C GLU A 159 23.88 4.35 -3.62
N VAL A 160 23.11 4.87 -2.67
CA VAL A 160 23.65 5.38 -1.41
C VAL A 160 24.21 4.28 -0.53
N THR A 161 23.59 3.10 -0.56
CA THR A 161 23.97 1.98 0.32
C THR A 161 24.89 0.96 -0.36
N GLY A 162 24.93 0.91 -1.69
CA GLY A 162 25.59 -0.16 -2.45
C GLY A 162 24.91 -1.53 -2.31
N VAL A 163 23.69 -1.59 -1.78
CA VAL A 163 22.94 -2.82 -1.47
C VAL A 163 21.66 -2.86 -2.32
N SER A 164 21.31 -4.04 -2.85
CA SER A 164 20.11 -4.19 -3.66
C SER A 164 18.84 -3.87 -2.84
N TYR A 165 17.82 -3.32 -3.50
CA TYR A 165 16.55 -2.99 -2.87
C TYR A 165 15.90 -4.19 -2.15
N ARG A 166 15.99 -5.39 -2.75
CA ARG A 166 15.54 -6.64 -2.11
C ARG A 166 16.24 -6.90 -0.77
N ALA A 167 17.55 -6.74 -0.73
CA ALA A 167 18.33 -6.93 0.48
C ALA A 167 18.02 -5.83 1.51
N LEU A 168 17.89 -4.57 1.07
CA LEU A 168 17.51 -3.45 1.96
C LEU A 168 16.16 -3.68 2.63
N ILE A 169 15.12 -4.03 1.87
CA ILE A 169 13.80 -4.32 2.44
C ILE A 169 13.87 -5.51 3.41
N SER A 170 14.60 -6.58 3.02
CA SER A 170 14.77 -7.74 3.88
C SER A 170 15.48 -7.40 5.20
N GLU A 171 16.61 -6.69 5.13
CA GLU A 171 17.50 -6.48 6.29
C GLU A 171 17.02 -5.35 7.20
N ARG A 172 16.44 -4.29 6.63
CA ARG A 172 16.07 -3.08 7.36
C ARG A 172 14.63 -3.07 7.84
N ILE A 173 13.74 -3.90 7.22
CA ILE A 173 12.32 -3.92 7.54
C ILE A 173 11.84 -5.33 7.87
N ALA A 174 11.91 -6.29 6.92
CA ALA A 174 11.25 -7.56 7.10
C ALA A 174 11.83 -8.40 8.25
N ARG A 175 13.15 -8.56 8.31
CA ARG A 175 13.81 -9.34 9.38
C ARG A 175 13.64 -8.73 10.78
N PRO A 176 13.85 -7.41 10.99
CA PRO A 176 13.63 -6.80 12.30
C PRO A 176 12.22 -7.00 12.84
N LEU A 177 11.22 -6.98 11.96
CA LEU A 177 9.81 -7.16 12.31
C LEU A 177 9.33 -8.62 12.25
N GLY A 178 10.22 -9.57 11.97
CA GLY A 178 9.87 -10.99 11.89
C GLY A 178 8.96 -11.39 10.73
N LEU A 179 8.92 -10.59 9.66
CA LEU A 179 8.09 -10.82 8.46
C LEU A 179 8.78 -11.85 7.56
N ARG A 180 8.52 -13.14 7.79
CA ARG A 180 9.28 -14.24 7.20
C ARG A 180 8.86 -14.56 5.77
N ARG A 181 7.65 -14.17 5.37
CA ARG A 181 7.06 -14.40 4.04
C ARG A 181 6.96 -13.11 3.22
N THR A 182 7.56 -12.03 3.73
CA THR A 182 7.64 -10.72 3.05
C THR A 182 8.99 -10.59 2.35
N PHE A 183 8.97 -10.39 1.03
CA PHE A 183 10.17 -10.22 0.22
C PHE A 183 9.87 -9.40 -1.05
N VAL A 184 10.90 -8.82 -1.66
CA VAL A 184 10.76 -8.17 -2.96
C VAL A 184 10.84 -9.24 -4.06
N ALA A 185 9.81 -9.35 -4.89
CA ALA A 185 9.81 -10.23 -6.06
C ALA A 185 10.57 -9.56 -7.22
N GLU A 186 11.55 -10.26 -7.80
CA GLU A 186 12.41 -9.74 -8.87
C GLU A 186 12.36 -10.58 -10.15
N SER A 187 11.79 -11.79 -10.07
CA SER A 187 11.69 -12.72 -11.18
C SER A 187 10.39 -13.51 -11.15
N ILE A 188 10.02 -14.09 -12.27
CA ILE A 188 8.86 -15.00 -12.36
C ILE A 188 8.99 -16.16 -11.37
N LYS A 189 10.21 -16.64 -11.10
CA LYS A 189 10.42 -17.72 -10.12
C LYS A 189 10.00 -17.34 -8.70
N ASP A 190 10.10 -16.07 -8.34
CA ASP A 190 9.69 -15.60 -7.01
C ASP A 190 8.16 -15.66 -6.84
N LEU A 191 7.39 -15.81 -7.92
CA LEU A 191 5.93 -15.87 -7.86
C LEU A 191 5.39 -17.30 -7.66
N ALA A 192 6.24 -18.33 -7.72
CA ALA A 192 5.81 -19.73 -7.71
C ALA A 192 5.00 -20.11 -6.46
N GLU A 193 5.34 -19.57 -5.31
CA GLU A 193 4.72 -19.85 -4.01
C GLU A 193 3.58 -18.88 -3.64
N LEU A 194 3.22 -17.97 -4.54
CA LEU A 194 2.11 -17.05 -4.31
C LEU A 194 0.76 -17.73 -4.57
N ALA A 195 -0.31 -17.11 -4.11
CA ALA A 195 -1.67 -17.53 -4.39
C ALA A 195 -1.88 -17.70 -5.90
N PRO A 196 -2.47 -18.81 -6.35
CA PRO A 196 -2.76 -18.99 -7.78
C PRO A 196 -3.80 -17.98 -8.26
N GLY A 197 -3.58 -17.44 -9.45
CA GLY A 197 -4.52 -16.53 -10.06
C GLY A 197 -4.20 -16.27 -11.52
N THR A 198 -5.21 -15.90 -12.28
CA THR A 198 -5.12 -15.65 -13.72
C THR A 198 -5.53 -14.22 -14.03
N SER A 199 -4.96 -13.66 -15.10
CA SER A 199 -5.32 -12.34 -15.59
C SER A 199 -5.45 -12.31 -17.13
N SER A 200 -6.51 -11.67 -17.58
CA SER A 200 -6.76 -11.37 -19.01
C SER A 200 -5.84 -10.24 -19.51
N ALA A 201 -5.30 -9.42 -18.60
CA ALA A 201 -4.35 -8.37 -18.93
C ALA A 201 -2.97 -8.88 -19.40
N LEU A 202 -2.71 -10.19 -19.30
CA LEU A 202 -1.45 -10.82 -19.71
C LEU A 202 -1.50 -11.48 -21.09
N SER A 203 -2.49 -11.16 -21.89
CA SER A 203 -2.66 -11.77 -23.21
C SER A 203 -3.33 -10.81 -24.19
N PRO A 204 -2.84 -10.72 -25.45
CA PRO A 204 -3.43 -9.85 -26.47
C PRO A 204 -4.86 -10.23 -26.85
N ASP A 205 -5.20 -11.52 -26.79
CA ASP A 205 -6.53 -12.05 -27.07
C ASP A 205 -7.48 -12.03 -25.85
N GLY A 206 -7.00 -11.52 -24.69
CA GLY A 206 -7.75 -11.50 -23.46
C GLY A 206 -7.94 -12.87 -22.79
N ALA A 207 -7.28 -13.92 -23.27
CA ALA A 207 -7.32 -15.23 -22.61
C ALA A 207 -6.62 -15.16 -21.24
N PRO A 208 -7.25 -15.61 -20.14
CA PRO A 208 -6.64 -15.57 -18.82
C PRO A 208 -5.34 -16.38 -18.77
N ARG A 209 -4.27 -15.79 -18.28
CA ARG A 209 -2.95 -16.40 -18.08
C ARG A 209 -2.61 -16.47 -16.60
N ASP A 210 -2.01 -17.60 -16.18
CA ASP A 210 -1.50 -17.73 -14.79
C ASP A 210 -0.39 -16.66 -14.55
N VAL A 211 -0.63 -15.78 -13.57
CA VAL A 211 0.28 -14.70 -13.22
C VAL A 211 1.64 -15.24 -12.80
N ARG A 212 1.66 -16.35 -12.06
CA ARG A 212 2.89 -16.95 -11.53
C ARG A 212 3.83 -17.49 -12.61
N ALA A 213 3.27 -17.87 -13.77
CA ALA A 213 4.03 -18.44 -14.88
C ALA A 213 4.40 -17.41 -15.96
N HIS A 214 3.67 -16.31 -16.06
CA HIS A 214 3.76 -15.42 -17.22
C HIS A 214 4.12 -13.97 -16.86
N TYR A 215 3.77 -13.48 -15.66
CA TYR A 215 3.98 -12.09 -15.27
C TYR A 215 5.36 -11.86 -14.66
N HIS A 216 6.16 -10.96 -15.22
CA HIS A 216 7.42 -10.56 -14.61
C HIS A 216 7.19 -9.37 -13.66
N PRO A 217 7.59 -9.48 -12.36
CA PRO A 217 7.37 -8.41 -11.37
C PRO A 217 8.07 -7.09 -11.72
N GLY A 218 9.05 -7.10 -12.61
CA GLY A 218 9.71 -5.88 -13.14
C GLY A 218 8.79 -4.92 -13.89
N TRP A 219 7.57 -5.32 -14.28
CA TRP A 219 6.56 -4.41 -14.79
C TRP A 219 6.10 -3.38 -13.76
N VAL A 220 6.32 -3.64 -12.47
CA VAL A 220 6.19 -2.67 -11.39
C VAL A 220 7.52 -1.95 -11.22
N SER A 221 7.71 -0.80 -11.87
CA SER A 221 9.01 -0.12 -11.99
C SER A 221 9.72 0.17 -10.65
N HIS A 222 8.95 0.46 -9.61
CA HIS A 222 9.47 0.74 -8.27
C HIS A 222 9.79 -0.52 -7.44
N GLY A 223 9.65 -1.71 -8.04
CA GLY A 223 9.70 -2.99 -7.34
C GLY A 223 8.35 -3.37 -6.74
N VAL A 224 8.19 -4.64 -6.41
CA VAL A 224 6.97 -5.15 -5.80
C VAL A 224 7.29 -6.11 -4.67
N VAL A 225 6.70 -5.85 -3.50
CA VAL A 225 6.75 -6.75 -2.35
C VAL A 225 5.69 -7.82 -2.51
N ALA A 226 6.06 -9.07 -2.23
CA ALA A 226 5.16 -10.17 -1.95
C ALA A 226 5.02 -10.32 -0.43
N SER A 227 3.81 -10.55 0.08
CA SER A 227 3.53 -10.67 1.51
C SER A 227 2.23 -11.43 1.77
N THR A 228 1.93 -11.66 3.04
CA THR A 228 0.63 -12.17 3.53
C THR A 228 -0.15 -11.04 4.22
N ALA A 229 -1.45 -11.18 4.36
CA ALA A 229 -2.27 -10.18 5.05
C ALA A 229 -1.84 -10.03 6.52
N SER A 230 -1.50 -11.13 7.21
CA SER A 230 -1.03 -11.09 8.59
C SER A 230 0.29 -10.33 8.75
N GLU A 231 1.23 -10.47 7.80
CA GLU A 231 2.50 -9.75 7.87
C GLU A 231 2.36 -8.27 7.51
N LEU A 232 1.41 -7.92 6.64
CA LEU A 232 1.13 -6.50 6.36
C LEU A 232 0.47 -5.77 7.53
N VAL A 233 -0.44 -6.40 8.28
CA VAL A 233 -0.96 -5.76 9.51
C VAL A 233 0.10 -5.65 10.60
N ARG A 234 1.01 -6.64 10.72
CA ARG A 234 2.17 -6.54 11.63
C ARG A 234 3.12 -5.41 11.22
N LEU A 235 3.37 -5.24 9.92
CA LEU A 235 4.14 -4.10 9.42
C LEU A 235 3.52 -2.78 9.88
N LEU A 236 2.21 -2.58 9.67
CA LEU A 236 1.53 -1.32 10.02
C LEU A 236 1.52 -1.11 11.55
N ASP A 237 1.21 -2.15 12.32
CA ASP A 237 1.21 -2.09 13.79
C ASP A 237 2.59 -1.72 14.33
N SER A 238 3.65 -2.41 13.91
CA SER A 238 5.02 -2.12 14.33
C SER A 238 5.53 -0.77 13.83
N LEU A 239 5.16 -0.38 12.60
CA LEU A 239 5.53 0.92 12.03
C LEU A 239 4.95 2.07 12.86
N PHE A 240 3.64 2.06 13.09
CA PHE A 240 2.96 3.11 13.84
C PHE A 240 3.09 2.95 15.36
N GLY A 241 3.44 1.77 15.85
CA GLY A 241 3.87 1.50 17.22
C GLY A 241 5.27 2.05 17.55
N GLY A 242 6.01 2.54 16.56
CA GLY A 242 7.34 3.15 16.75
C GLY A 242 8.49 2.14 16.87
N GLU A 243 8.30 0.89 16.49
CA GLU A 243 9.36 -0.13 16.52
C GLU A 243 10.36 0.04 15.37
N LEU A 244 9.91 0.61 14.24
CA LEU A 244 10.71 0.71 13.02
C LEU A 244 11.32 2.12 12.82
N LEU A 245 10.56 3.16 13.11
CA LEU A 245 10.93 4.56 12.89
C LEU A 245 10.76 5.38 14.17
N SER A 246 11.54 6.45 14.30
CA SER A 246 11.39 7.42 15.39
C SER A 246 10.06 8.16 15.31
N PRO A 247 9.56 8.73 16.42
CA PRO A 247 8.35 9.57 16.42
C PRO A 247 8.46 10.76 15.46
N HIS A 248 9.66 11.33 15.26
CA HIS A 248 9.89 12.40 14.30
C HIS A 248 9.68 11.93 12.86
N SER A 249 10.23 10.79 12.47
CA SER A 249 10.05 10.22 11.13
C SER A 249 8.59 9.83 10.88
N LEU A 250 7.92 9.25 11.88
CA LEU A 250 6.49 8.93 11.78
C LEU A 250 5.62 10.18 11.59
N ALA A 251 5.91 11.27 12.33
CA ALA A 251 5.21 12.54 12.14
C ALA A 251 5.39 13.08 10.70
N GLN A 252 6.61 12.99 10.14
CA GLN A 252 6.85 13.37 8.75
C GLN A 252 6.14 12.44 7.76
N MET A 253 6.08 11.13 8.05
CA MET A 253 5.42 10.14 7.19
C MET A 253 3.92 10.36 7.10
N THR A 254 3.30 10.79 8.19
CA THR A 254 1.86 11.04 8.32
C THR A 254 1.47 12.51 8.11
N GLU A 255 2.39 13.37 7.68
CA GLU A 255 2.08 14.73 7.23
C GLU A 255 1.37 14.65 5.87
N LEU A 256 0.04 14.78 5.88
CA LEU A 256 -0.80 14.51 4.73
C LEU A 256 -1.00 15.75 3.85
N VAL A 257 -0.80 15.58 2.55
CA VAL A 257 -1.20 16.54 1.51
C VAL A 257 -2.60 16.15 1.04
N VAL A 258 -3.56 17.06 1.16
CA VAL A 258 -4.93 16.85 0.66
C VAL A 258 -4.91 16.79 -0.85
N LEU A 259 -5.54 15.78 -1.42
CA LEU A 259 -5.59 15.59 -2.87
C LEU A 259 -6.51 16.64 -3.52
N PRO A 260 -6.16 17.11 -4.75
CA PRO A 260 -7.09 17.92 -5.52
C PRO A 260 -8.37 17.11 -5.79
N THR A 261 -9.51 17.68 -5.46
CA THR A 261 -10.81 17.13 -5.86
C THR A 261 -11.09 17.53 -7.30
N ASP A 262 -11.37 16.56 -8.17
CA ASP A 262 -11.87 16.86 -9.52
C ASP A 262 -13.29 17.43 -9.38
N PRO A 263 -13.57 18.66 -9.89
CA PRO A 263 -14.91 19.22 -9.84
C PRO A 263 -15.98 18.36 -10.54
N SER A 264 -15.59 17.48 -11.47
CA SER A 264 -16.50 16.54 -12.13
C SER A 264 -16.86 15.34 -11.24
N GLU A 265 -15.99 14.97 -10.28
CA GLU A 265 -16.26 13.89 -9.32
C GLU A 265 -17.12 14.37 -8.16
N ALA A 266 -17.08 15.65 -7.81
CA ALA A 266 -17.91 16.24 -6.73
C ALA A 266 -19.42 16.07 -6.95
N SER A 267 -19.87 15.85 -8.17
CA SER A 267 -21.29 15.58 -8.52
C SER A 267 -21.65 14.09 -8.46
N LEU A 268 -20.66 13.17 -8.48
CA LEU A 268 -20.87 11.73 -8.36
C LEU A 268 -20.70 11.24 -6.92
N GLU A 269 -20.01 12.01 -6.07
CA GLU A 269 -19.74 11.68 -4.67
C GLU A 269 -20.96 11.78 -3.73
N GLN A 270 -22.10 12.30 -4.17
CA GLN A 270 -23.31 12.32 -3.34
C GLN A 270 -23.96 10.94 -3.17
N ASP A 271 -23.53 9.91 -3.90
CA ASP A 271 -24.15 8.58 -3.85
C ASP A 271 -23.17 7.40 -3.60
N ALA A 272 -21.86 7.62 -3.65
CA ALA A 272 -20.88 6.59 -3.41
C ALA A 272 -20.14 6.82 -2.09
N SER A 273 -20.61 6.11 -1.07
CA SER A 273 -19.98 5.87 0.23
C SER A 273 -19.28 7.08 0.87
N SER A 274 -19.97 7.71 1.80
CA SER A 274 -19.47 8.64 2.85
C SER A 274 -18.25 8.14 3.67
N ARG A 275 -17.55 7.10 3.22
CA ARG A 275 -16.40 6.46 3.90
C ARG A 275 -15.09 7.22 3.73
N ARG A 276 -14.99 8.12 2.73
CA ARG A 276 -13.82 8.98 2.51
C ARG A 276 -14.18 10.44 2.77
N GLY A 277 -13.60 11.02 3.82
CA GLY A 277 -13.81 12.42 4.15
C GLY A 277 -12.94 13.37 3.34
N LYS A 278 -11.61 13.22 3.42
CA LYS A 278 -10.62 14.05 2.71
C LYS A 278 -9.47 13.18 2.22
N PRO A 279 -9.57 12.60 1.01
CA PRO A 279 -8.47 11.83 0.44
C PRO A 279 -7.17 12.64 0.45
N SER A 280 -6.12 12.05 0.99
CA SER A 280 -4.84 12.71 1.23
C SER A 280 -3.69 11.73 1.00
N TYR A 281 -2.46 12.23 0.88
CA TYR A 281 -1.28 11.41 0.71
C TYR A 281 -0.11 11.92 1.54
N GLY A 282 0.52 11.02 2.30
CA GLY A 282 1.74 11.27 3.08
C GLY A 282 2.99 10.76 2.36
N LEU A 283 4.01 10.37 3.12
CA LEU A 283 5.19 9.74 2.54
C LEU A 283 4.92 8.23 2.37
N GLY A 284 4.52 7.81 1.17
CA GLY A 284 4.19 6.42 0.87
C GLY A 284 2.92 5.88 1.52
N LEU A 285 2.02 6.77 1.89
CA LEU A 285 0.76 6.46 2.55
C LEU A 285 -0.39 7.23 1.90
N MET A 286 -1.42 6.53 1.48
CA MET A 286 -2.75 7.10 1.34
C MET A 286 -3.28 7.43 2.73
N GLY A 287 -4.09 8.48 2.87
CA GLY A 287 -4.64 8.84 4.16
C GLY A 287 -5.95 9.60 4.07
N ASP A 288 -6.69 9.57 5.16
CA ASP A 288 -7.86 10.40 5.38
C ASP A 288 -7.83 10.90 6.83
N PRO A 289 -7.62 12.22 7.04
CA PRO A 289 -7.56 12.79 8.39
C PRO A 289 -8.90 12.88 9.10
N VAL A 290 -10.01 12.71 8.38
CA VAL A 290 -11.40 12.87 8.89
C VAL A 290 -12.31 11.73 8.42
N SER A 291 -11.76 10.52 8.31
CA SER A 291 -12.53 9.32 7.98
C SER A 291 -13.56 9.00 9.09
N PRO A 292 -14.54 8.13 8.85
CA PRO A 292 -15.47 7.66 9.90
C PRO A 292 -14.76 6.99 11.09
N TRP A 293 -13.52 6.59 10.92
CA TRP A 293 -12.68 5.91 11.92
C TRP A 293 -11.62 6.84 12.53
N GLY A 294 -11.70 8.16 12.30
CA GLY A 294 -10.70 9.15 12.67
C GLY A 294 -9.55 9.19 11.64
N LEU A 295 -8.33 9.47 12.10
CA LEU A 295 -7.16 9.43 11.22
C LEU A 295 -6.88 7.99 10.79
N ALA A 296 -7.06 7.73 9.50
CA ALA A 296 -6.71 6.45 8.88
C ALA A 296 -5.64 6.65 7.81
N VAL A 297 -4.61 5.80 7.82
CA VAL A 297 -3.51 5.82 6.85
C VAL A 297 -3.16 4.40 6.41
N GLY A 298 -2.72 4.26 5.17
CA GLY A 298 -2.38 2.96 4.62
C GLY A 298 -2.07 3.04 3.15
N HIS A 299 -2.28 1.97 2.42
CA HIS A 299 -2.14 2.00 0.96
C HIS A 299 -2.92 0.87 0.30
N ASN A 300 -3.43 1.14 -0.89
CA ASN A 300 -4.00 0.13 -1.78
C ASN A 300 -2.93 -0.38 -2.75
N GLY A 301 -3.10 -1.58 -3.27
CA GLY A 301 -2.26 -2.16 -4.28
C GLY A 301 -3.08 -2.94 -5.30
N GLY A 302 -2.81 -2.75 -6.58
CA GLY A 302 -3.51 -3.45 -7.65
C GLY A 302 -2.64 -3.63 -8.89
N GLY A 303 -2.88 -4.73 -9.59
CA GLY A 303 -2.24 -5.10 -10.83
C GLY A 303 -2.85 -6.40 -11.37
N PRO A 304 -2.21 -7.05 -12.35
CA PRO A 304 -2.74 -8.28 -12.91
C PRO A 304 -3.10 -9.30 -11.84
N CYS A 305 -4.39 -9.65 -11.73
CA CYS A 305 -5.03 -10.62 -10.83
C CYS A 305 -5.07 -10.23 -9.34
N TYR A 306 -3.99 -9.68 -8.77
CA TYR A 306 -3.94 -9.42 -7.32
C TYR A 306 -4.42 -8.01 -6.99
N SER A 307 -5.23 -7.92 -5.93
CA SER A 307 -5.55 -6.68 -5.24
C SER A 307 -5.20 -6.78 -3.76
N ALA A 308 -4.82 -5.67 -3.17
CA ALA A 308 -4.43 -5.58 -1.77
C ALA A 308 -4.85 -4.22 -1.19
N SER A 309 -5.22 -4.19 0.06
CA SER A 309 -5.48 -2.96 0.83
C SER A 309 -5.02 -3.18 2.25
N ALA A 310 -4.31 -2.21 2.83
CA ALA A 310 -3.84 -2.29 4.20
C ALA A 310 -3.89 -0.89 4.83
N PHE A 311 -4.67 -0.74 5.91
CA PHE A 311 -4.87 0.53 6.61
C PHE A 311 -4.73 0.39 8.12
N HIS A 312 -4.25 1.47 8.75
CA HIS A 312 -4.16 1.66 10.17
C HIS A 312 -5.04 2.83 10.59
N ALA A 313 -5.90 2.61 11.58
CA ALA A 313 -6.83 3.60 12.13
C ALA A 313 -6.42 3.96 13.57
N PHE A 314 -5.80 5.12 13.74
CA PHE A 314 -5.24 5.55 15.03
C PHE A 314 -6.31 5.71 16.12
N ASP A 315 -7.45 6.31 15.79
CA ASP A 315 -8.50 6.62 16.74
C ASP A 315 -9.39 5.41 17.05
N LEU A 316 -9.20 4.30 16.32
CA LEU A 316 -9.90 3.04 16.52
C LEU A 316 -9.03 2.01 17.29
N GLY A 317 -8.47 2.43 18.41
CA GLY A 317 -7.58 1.59 19.23
C GLY A 317 -6.25 1.26 18.55
N SER A 318 -5.82 2.07 17.57
CA SER A 318 -4.68 1.76 16.70
C SER A 318 -4.85 0.42 15.99
N ALA A 319 -6.02 0.21 15.39
CA ALA A 319 -6.32 -1.00 14.66
C ALA A 319 -5.62 -1.01 13.28
N SER A 320 -5.07 -2.16 12.91
CA SER A 320 -4.51 -2.42 11.58
C SER A 320 -5.33 -3.50 10.88
N VAL A 321 -5.75 -3.23 9.64
CA VAL A 321 -6.55 -4.15 8.82
C VAL A 321 -5.90 -4.31 7.46
N CYS A 322 -5.84 -5.54 6.96
CA CYS A 322 -5.38 -5.84 5.61
C CYS A 322 -6.28 -6.87 4.95
N ALA A 323 -6.60 -6.67 3.69
CA ALA A 323 -7.20 -7.68 2.82
C ALA A 323 -6.39 -7.82 1.54
N MET A 324 -6.30 -9.04 1.04
CA MET A 324 -5.59 -9.39 -0.20
C MET A 324 -6.37 -10.44 -0.97
N GLY A 325 -6.35 -10.36 -2.30
CA GLY A 325 -7.04 -11.33 -3.13
C GLY A 325 -6.34 -11.58 -4.46
N ALA A 326 -6.43 -12.83 -4.95
CA ALA A 326 -6.08 -13.27 -6.29
C ALA A 326 -7.38 -13.54 -7.07
N ILE A 327 -8.13 -12.46 -7.31
CA ILE A 327 -9.44 -12.46 -7.96
C ILE A 327 -9.48 -11.23 -8.89
N GLU A 328 -9.49 -11.45 -10.20
CA GLU A 328 -9.37 -10.37 -11.19
C GLU A 328 -10.59 -9.44 -11.22
N GLU A 329 -11.79 -9.99 -11.04
CA GLU A 329 -13.03 -9.23 -11.14
C GLU A 329 -13.94 -9.45 -9.93
N GLY A 330 -14.60 -8.37 -9.48
CA GLY A 330 -15.65 -8.39 -8.47
C GLY A 330 -15.15 -8.71 -7.05
N PHE A 331 -13.87 -8.46 -6.76
CA PHE A 331 -13.29 -8.44 -5.42
C PHE A 331 -12.58 -7.10 -5.21
N SER A 332 -12.96 -6.40 -4.17
CA SER A 332 -12.32 -5.17 -3.72
C SER A 332 -11.68 -5.40 -2.35
N ALA A 333 -10.35 -5.43 -2.32
CA ALA A 333 -9.63 -5.53 -1.06
C ALA A 333 -9.89 -4.31 -0.16
N GLU A 334 -10.08 -3.13 -0.76
CA GLU A 334 -10.39 -1.89 -0.04
C GLU A 334 -11.76 -1.96 0.66
N ASP A 335 -12.80 -2.45 -0.05
CA ASP A 335 -14.13 -2.59 0.55
C ASP A 335 -14.12 -3.56 1.73
N VAL A 336 -13.39 -4.68 1.61
CA VAL A 336 -13.22 -5.63 2.73
C VAL A 336 -12.57 -4.94 3.93
N VAL A 337 -11.50 -4.16 3.72
CA VAL A 337 -10.81 -3.43 4.80
C VAL A 337 -11.77 -2.43 5.45
N PHE A 338 -12.51 -1.67 4.66
CA PHE A 338 -13.42 -0.64 5.16
C PHE A 338 -14.63 -1.24 5.89
N ASP A 339 -15.18 -2.36 5.41
CA ASP A 339 -16.25 -3.10 6.09
C ASP A 339 -15.77 -3.60 7.46
N VAL A 340 -14.53 -4.07 7.56
CA VAL A 340 -13.93 -4.49 8.84
C VAL A 340 -13.74 -3.30 9.78
N LEU A 341 -13.25 -2.16 9.30
CA LEU A 341 -13.10 -0.95 10.11
C LEU A 341 -14.46 -0.42 10.61
N ASP A 342 -15.51 -0.42 9.77
CA ASP A 342 -16.89 -0.09 10.17
C ASP A 342 -17.38 -1.03 11.28
N HIS A 343 -17.13 -2.32 11.15
CA HIS A 343 -17.50 -3.31 12.16
C HIS A 343 -16.80 -3.07 13.50
N LEU A 344 -15.51 -2.75 13.48
CA LEU A 344 -14.74 -2.41 14.68
C LEU A 344 -15.25 -1.15 15.35
N ALA A 345 -15.56 -0.10 14.59
CA ALA A 345 -16.12 1.15 15.09
C ALA A 345 -17.48 0.94 15.78
N ALA A 346 -18.37 0.18 15.16
CA ALA A 346 -19.68 -0.16 15.72
C ALA A 346 -19.55 -0.97 17.02
N SER A 347 -18.61 -1.90 17.09
CA SER A 347 -18.34 -2.74 18.27
C SER A 347 -17.72 -1.95 19.43
N GLY A 348 -16.85 -0.98 19.15
CA GLY A 348 -16.24 -0.07 20.13
C GLY A 348 -17.29 0.84 20.79
N ASN A 349 -18.16 1.44 19.99
CA ASN A 349 -19.25 2.29 20.48
C ASN A 349 -20.23 1.51 21.38
N SER A 350 -20.53 0.24 21.06
CA SER A 350 -21.41 -0.60 21.87
C SER A 350 -20.80 -0.94 23.24
N ARG A 351 -19.48 -1.15 23.33
CA ARG A 351 -18.76 -1.39 24.60
C ARG A 351 -18.75 -0.13 25.48
N ALA A 352 -18.48 1.02 24.92
CA ALA A 352 -18.49 2.30 25.64
C ALA A 352 -19.87 2.64 26.21
N ALA A 353 -20.95 2.40 25.45
CA ALA A 353 -22.33 2.59 25.90
C ALA A 353 -22.71 1.64 27.05
N GLN A 354 -22.25 0.37 27.01
CA GLN A 354 -22.52 -0.60 28.09
C GLN A 354 -21.75 -0.27 29.38
N GLN A 355 -20.53 0.28 29.28
CA GLN A 355 -19.76 0.70 30.45
C GLN A 355 -20.31 1.99 31.07
N GLY A 356 -20.83 2.93 30.28
CA GLY A 356 -21.50 4.13 30.77
C GLY A 356 -22.79 3.86 31.55
N ILE A 357 -23.53 2.83 31.18
CA ILE A 357 -24.78 2.43 31.87
C ILE A 357 -24.46 1.77 33.24
N ALA A 358 -23.29 1.09 33.37
CA ALA A 358 -22.88 0.43 34.60
C ALA A 358 -22.43 1.40 35.71
N THR A 359 -22.01 2.62 35.35
CA THR A 359 -21.53 3.64 36.31
C THR A 359 -22.64 4.53 36.88
N ASP A 360 -23.78 4.66 36.21
CA ASP A 360 -24.91 5.49 36.68
C ASP A 360 -25.89 4.76 37.67
N GLY A 361 -25.62 3.48 37.96
CA GLY A 361 -26.45 2.67 38.84
C GLY A 361 -26.10 2.69 40.34
N ALA A 362 -25.04 3.40 40.77
CA ALA A 362 -24.61 3.48 42.15
C ALA A 362 -25.10 4.78 42.82
N SER A 363 -26.42 4.85 43.14
CA SER A 363 -26.95 5.85 44.09
C SER A 363 -26.48 5.49 45.50
N PRO A 364 -25.97 6.44 46.29
CA PRO A 364 -25.68 6.20 47.70
C PRO A 364 -26.97 6.10 48.46
N ARG A 365 -27.24 4.98 49.06
CA ARG A 365 -28.23 4.87 50.13
C ARG A 365 -27.69 5.50 51.40
N SER A 366 -28.38 6.51 51.85
CA SER A 366 -28.31 7.18 53.16
C SER A 366 -28.37 6.22 54.34
#